data_13b97bbc786d5fc1cd0dee18fb5905f5
#
_entry.id   13b97bbc786d5fc1cd0dee18fb5905f5
#
_cell.length_a   1.000
_cell.length_b   1.000
_cell.length_c   1.000
_cell.angle_alpha   90.00
_cell.angle_beta   90.00
_cell.angle_gamma   90.00
#
_symmetry.space_group_name_H-M   'P 1'
#
loop_
_entity.id
_entity.type
_entity.pdbx_description
1 polymer ?
#
loop_
_entity_poly.entity_id
_entity_poly.type
_entity_poly.pdbx_seq_one_letter_code
_entity_poly.pdbx_strand_id
1 'polypeptide(L)'
;MSIKHCIKVDDFSRNEILDLFQLASELKSKYRNKESYQPFKDHSMAMIFAKPSARTRVSFETGFAWMGGHAIYLAPQDIGLGTRESAGDLAQLFSRYNDMIMARVYSHNDMLEFKKHASVPVVNGLTDYNHPCQILTDMFTIWEQKKDNLNDLKITYVGDGNNIVNSWIRLASVLPFEFTCVCPRGYEPDADTISYSNSKNLSTINILHDPVQGAKDADVIYTDVWASMGQKEEVDERVKIFSPLQVNTDLIQHAKNDYMFMHCLPAERGREVTDQVIDSQNSIVFEQAENRLHTQNAIMVTLANKV
;
A
#
# COMPACT_ATOMS: atom_id res chain seq x y z
N MET A 1 -19.41 -20.48 -1.52
CA MET A 1 -18.98 -19.19 -0.96
C MET A 1 -18.32 -18.41 -2.09
N SER A 2 -18.52 -17.09 -2.18
CA SER A 2 -17.81 -16.27 -3.16
C SER A 2 -16.34 -16.17 -2.76
N ILE A 3 -15.43 -16.21 -3.75
CA ILE A 3 -13.99 -16.06 -3.52
C ILE A 3 -13.74 -14.63 -3.03
N LYS A 4 -12.96 -14.47 -1.94
CA LYS A 4 -12.53 -13.17 -1.45
C LYS A 4 -11.25 -12.73 -2.14
N HIS A 5 -11.16 -11.46 -2.48
CA HIS A 5 -10.00 -10.84 -3.13
C HIS A 5 -9.52 -9.63 -2.31
N CYS A 6 -8.30 -9.19 -2.53
CA CYS A 6 -7.74 -7.95 -2.00
C CYS A 6 -7.43 -6.99 -3.16
N ILE A 7 -8.43 -6.28 -3.65
CA ILE A 7 -8.30 -5.33 -4.77
C ILE A 7 -8.22 -3.90 -4.26
N LYS A 8 -9.00 -3.59 -3.23
CA LYS A 8 -9.05 -2.31 -2.52
C LYS A 8 -8.96 -2.56 -1.03
N VAL A 9 -8.60 -1.55 -0.26
CA VAL A 9 -8.49 -1.68 1.21
C VAL A 9 -9.86 -1.99 1.82
N ASP A 10 -10.90 -1.38 1.31
CA ASP A 10 -12.29 -1.54 1.75
C ASP A 10 -12.99 -2.82 1.23
N ASP A 11 -12.25 -3.75 0.62
CA ASP A 11 -12.67 -5.15 0.46
C ASP A 11 -12.68 -5.90 1.83
N PHE A 12 -12.05 -5.31 2.85
CA PHE A 12 -12.05 -5.77 4.23
C PHE A 12 -12.86 -4.84 5.13
N SER A 13 -13.68 -5.39 5.99
CA SER A 13 -14.33 -4.66 7.07
C SER A 13 -13.32 -4.25 8.15
N ARG A 14 -13.72 -3.33 9.06
CA ARG A 14 -12.89 -2.93 10.19
C ARG A 14 -12.38 -4.12 11.01
N ASN A 15 -13.26 -5.04 11.36
CA ASN A 15 -12.88 -6.20 12.17
C ASN A 15 -11.89 -7.10 11.43
N GLU A 16 -12.12 -7.37 10.15
CA GLU A 16 -11.18 -8.16 9.34
C GLU A 16 -9.81 -7.49 9.20
N ILE A 17 -9.74 -6.15 9.17
CA ILE A 17 -8.46 -5.42 9.17
C ILE A 17 -7.75 -5.59 10.51
N LEU A 18 -8.45 -5.50 11.63
CA LEU A 18 -7.85 -5.70 12.95
C LEU A 18 -7.39 -7.15 13.16
N ASP A 19 -8.18 -8.13 12.73
CA ASP A 19 -7.80 -9.55 12.73
C ASP A 19 -6.58 -9.79 11.84
N LEU A 20 -6.50 -9.12 10.69
CA LEU A 20 -5.34 -9.18 9.79
C LEU A 20 -4.10 -8.59 10.45
N PHE A 21 -4.20 -7.50 11.23
CA PHE A 21 -3.07 -6.93 11.97
C PHE A 21 -2.60 -7.87 13.07
N GLN A 22 -3.52 -8.48 13.80
CA GLN A 22 -3.17 -9.48 14.81
C GLN A 22 -2.43 -10.67 14.18
N LEU A 23 -2.97 -11.21 13.08
CA LEU A 23 -2.33 -12.29 12.34
C LEU A 23 -0.94 -11.88 11.80
N ALA A 24 -0.80 -10.65 11.25
CA ALA A 24 0.48 -10.15 10.77
C ALA A 24 1.53 -10.08 11.89
N SER A 25 1.14 -9.64 13.09
CA SER A 25 2.00 -9.61 14.27
C SER A 25 2.46 -11.02 14.69
N GLU A 26 1.54 -11.98 14.70
CA GLU A 26 1.85 -13.39 15.01
C GLU A 26 2.80 -13.99 13.96
N LEU A 27 2.54 -13.78 12.67
CA LEU A 27 3.39 -14.27 11.58
C LEU A 27 4.76 -13.60 11.58
N LYS A 28 4.85 -12.32 11.94
CA LYS A 28 6.11 -11.58 12.13
C LYS A 28 6.95 -12.22 13.24
N SER A 29 6.31 -12.55 14.39
CA SER A 29 6.97 -13.23 15.50
C SER A 29 7.51 -14.59 15.06
N LYS A 30 6.68 -15.45 14.45
CA LYS A 30 7.08 -16.76 13.94
C LYS A 30 8.24 -16.66 12.94
N TYR A 31 8.16 -15.72 11.99
CA TYR A 31 9.20 -15.51 10.99
C TYR A 31 10.54 -15.12 11.63
N ARG A 32 10.53 -14.19 12.57
CA ARG A 32 11.74 -13.72 13.29
C ARG A 32 12.35 -14.84 14.16
N ASN A 33 11.51 -15.65 14.78
CA ASN A 33 11.93 -16.80 15.61
C ASN A 33 12.35 -18.03 14.78
N LYS A 34 12.26 -17.96 13.43
CA LYS A 34 12.54 -19.09 12.54
C LYS A 34 11.62 -20.30 12.76
N GLU A 35 10.41 -20.06 13.26
CA GLU A 35 9.41 -21.09 13.43
C GLU A 35 8.85 -21.54 12.08
N SER A 36 8.61 -22.84 11.91
CA SER A 36 7.99 -23.37 10.69
C SER A 36 6.50 -23.05 10.69
N TYR A 37 6.03 -22.45 9.59
CA TYR A 37 4.61 -22.19 9.34
C TYR A 37 4.33 -22.35 7.84
N GLN A 38 3.68 -23.46 7.45
CA GLN A 38 3.56 -23.88 6.06
C GLN A 38 2.10 -24.09 5.61
N PRO A 39 1.21 -23.09 5.73
CA PRO A 39 -0.19 -23.20 5.29
C PRO A 39 -0.34 -23.35 3.77
N PHE A 40 0.69 -22.98 3.00
CA PHE A 40 0.72 -23.05 1.54
C PHE A 40 1.60 -24.19 1.01
N LYS A 41 1.88 -25.22 1.84
CA LYS A 41 2.58 -26.39 1.34
C LYS A 41 1.83 -26.97 0.13
N ASP A 42 2.57 -27.25 -0.94
CA ASP A 42 2.06 -27.77 -2.20
C ASP A 42 1.12 -26.80 -2.99
N HIS A 43 1.10 -25.51 -2.62
CA HIS A 43 0.36 -24.47 -3.34
C HIS A 43 1.30 -23.61 -4.20
N SER A 44 0.74 -23.05 -5.26
CA SER A 44 1.45 -22.13 -6.16
C SER A 44 0.73 -20.79 -6.30
N MET A 45 1.52 -19.74 -6.58
CA MET A 45 1.01 -18.38 -6.82
C MET A 45 1.61 -17.80 -8.09
N ALA A 46 0.77 -17.37 -9.03
CA ALA A 46 1.20 -16.56 -10.16
C ALA A 46 1.40 -15.10 -9.73
N MET A 47 2.60 -14.57 -9.93
CA MET A 47 2.93 -13.16 -9.70
C MET A 47 3.09 -12.42 -11.03
N ILE A 48 2.04 -11.73 -11.46
CA ILE A 48 1.95 -11.01 -12.72
C ILE A 48 2.48 -9.58 -12.55
N PHE A 49 3.53 -9.23 -13.31
CA PHE A 49 4.14 -7.91 -13.25
C PHE A 49 4.12 -7.25 -14.63
N ALA A 50 3.18 -6.35 -14.89
CA ALA A 50 3.25 -5.41 -16.00
C ALA A 50 4.23 -4.25 -15.71
N LYS A 51 4.48 -3.97 -14.39
CA LYS A 51 5.40 -2.94 -13.90
C LYS A 51 6.41 -3.55 -12.93
N PRO A 52 7.73 -3.48 -13.20
CA PRO A 52 8.75 -4.05 -12.32
C PRO A 52 8.74 -3.44 -10.92
N SER A 53 9.05 -4.24 -9.90
CA SER A 53 9.23 -3.79 -8.52
C SER A 53 9.99 -4.82 -7.71
N ALA A 54 11.19 -4.47 -7.26
CA ALA A 54 12.01 -5.34 -6.41
C ALA A 54 11.33 -5.60 -5.06
N ARG A 55 10.83 -4.55 -4.38
CA ARG A 55 10.17 -4.67 -3.07
C ARG A 55 8.94 -5.57 -3.11
N THR A 56 8.04 -5.34 -4.07
CA THR A 56 6.82 -6.14 -4.22
C THR A 56 7.18 -7.60 -4.55
N ARG A 57 8.11 -7.81 -5.49
CA ARG A 57 8.53 -9.15 -5.85
C ARG A 57 9.13 -9.89 -4.66
N VAL A 58 10.17 -9.33 -4.05
CA VAL A 58 10.91 -10.01 -2.98
C VAL A 58 10.02 -10.27 -1.77
N SER A 59 9.17 -9.32 -1.36
CA SER A 59 8.30 -9.53 -0.18
C SER A 59 7.25 -10.63 -0.39
N PHE A 60 6.60 -10.69 -1.56
CA PHE A 60 5.64 -11.77 -1.86
C PHE A 60 6.34 -13.12 -2.07
N GLU A 61 7.40 -13.16 -2.85
CA GLU A 61 8.14 -14.39 -3.18
C GLU A 61 8.75 -15.01 -1.91
N THR A 62 9.44 -14.20 -1.08
CA THR A 62 10.02 -14.65 0.18
C THR A 62 8.93 -15.10 1.17
N GLY A 63 7.86 -14.31 1.33
CA GLY A 63 6.79 -14.62 2.26
C GLY A 63 6.06 -15.91 1.89
N PHE A 64 5.70 -16.08 0.62
CA PHE A 64 5.00 -17.27 0.15
C PHE A 64 5.87 -18.53 0.24
N ALA A 65 7.18 -18.40 -0.07
CA ALA A 65 8.14 -19.48 0.11
C ALA A 65 8.33 -19.88 1.58
N TRP A 66 8.41 -18.91 2.50
CA TRP A 66 8.47 -19.20 3.94
C TRP A 66 7.22 -19.96 4.43
N MET A 67 6.07 -19.64 3.85
CA MET A 67 4.80 -20.33 4.14
C MET A 67 4.63 -21.68 3.41
N GLY A 68 5.69 -22.18 2.75
CA GLY A 68 5.74 -23.50 2.12
C GLY A 68 5.24 -23.52 0.66
N GLY A 69 4.84 -22.38 0.10
CA GLY A 69 4.34 -22.27 -1.25
C GLY A 69 5.43 -21.97 -2.29
N HIS A 70 5.06 -22.06 -3.56
CA HIS A 70 5.91 -21.74 -4.70
C HIS A 70 5.33 -20.54 -5.49
N ALA A 71 6.07 -19.43 -5.54
CA ALA A 71 5.68 -18.24 -6.27
C ALA A 71 6.39 -18.17 -7.63
N ILE A 72 5.63 -17.93 -8.70
CA ILE A 72 6.11 -17.88 -10.08
C ILE A 72 6.08 -16.42 -10.54
N TYR A 73 7.25 -15.84 -10.76
CA TYR A 73 7.38 -14.49 -11.28
C TYR A 73 7.18 -14.47 -12.81
N LEU A 74 6.23 -13.65 -13.26
CA LEU A 74 5.90 -13.43 -14.65
C LEU A 74 6.19 -11.96 -15.01
N ALA A 75 7.22 -11.73 -15.79
CA ALA A 75 7.65 -10.42 -16.22
C ALA A 75 6.75 -9.88 -17.38
N PRO A 76 6.81 -8.56 -17.69
CA PRO A 76 5.97 -7.97 -18.74
C PRO A 76 6.05 -8.69 -20.08
N GLN A 77 7.27 -9.13 -20.47
CA GLN A 77 7.51 -9.85 -21.74
C GLN A 77 6.92 -11.28 -21.75
N ASP A 78 6.71 -11.89 -20.60
CA ASP A 78 6.18 -13.25 -20.48
C ASP A 78 4.66 -13.28 -20.71
N ILE A 79 3.97 -12.22 -20.23
CA ILE A 79 2.50 -12.16 -20.20
C ILE A 79 1.90 -11.41 -21.40
N GLY A 80 2.58 -10.36 -21.90
CA GLY A 80 2.07 -9.52 -22.99
C GLY A 80 0.67 -8.97 -22.74
N LEU A 81 0.38 -8.56 -21.47
CA LEU A 81 -0.93 -8.05 -21.03
C LEU A 81 -1.38 -6.87 -21.92
N GLY A 82 -2.59 -6.96 -22.44
CA GLY A 82 -3.19 -5.95 -23.31
C GLY A 82 -2.67 -5.96 -24.76
N THR A 83 -1.66 -6.79 -25.08
CA THR A 83 -1.12 -6.90 -26.45
C THR A 83 -1.26 -8.31 -27.02
N ARG A 84 -0.99 -9.34 -26.24
CA ARG A 84 -1.14 -10.76 -26.63
C ARG A 84 -2.39 -11.38 -26.04
N GLU A 85 -2.67 -11.08 -24.76
CA GLU A 85 -3.78 -11.69 -24.01
C GLU A 85 -4.47 -10.62 -23.18
N SER A 86 -5.78 -10.80 -22.97
CA SER A 86 -6.57 -9.96 -22.09
C SER A 86 -6.33 -10.30 -20.61
N ALA A 87 -6.58 -9.35 -19.70
CA ALA A 87 -6.52 -9.61 -18.26
C ALA A 87 -7.50 -10.74 -17.84
N GLY A 88 -8.67 -10.80 -18.47
CA GLY A 88 -9.67 -11.84 -18.22
C GLY A 88 -9.21 -13.24 -18.65
N ASP A 89 -8.55 -13.36 -19.80
CA ASP A 89 -8.03 -14.65 -20.27
C ASP A 89 -6.87 -15.13 -19.39
N LEU A 90 -5.95 -14.24 -19.06
CA LEU A 90 -4.86 -14.54 -18.11
C LEU A 90 -5.39 -14.97 -16.74
N ALA A 91 -6.43 -14.31 -16.24
CA ALA A 91 -7.07 -14.67 -14.96
C ALA A 91 -7.64 -16.09 -15.01
N GLN A 92 -8.36 -16.46 -16.09
CA GLN A 92 -8.92 -17.79 -16.28
C GLN A 92 -7.83 -18.86 -16.44
N LEU A 93 -6.77 -18.55 -17.22
CA LEU A 93 -5.66 -19.46 -17.45
C LEU A 93 -4.90 -19.75 -16.17
N PHE A 94 -4.42 -18.69 -15.49
CA PHE A 94 -3.59 -18.84 -14.28
C PHE A 94 -4.37 -19.39 -13.08
N SER A 95 -5.67 -19.18 -13.02
CA SER A 95 -6.52 -19.83 -12.01
C SER A 95 -6.60 -21.36 -12.14
N ARG A 96 -6.24 -21.92 -13.31
CA ARG A 96 -6.20 -23.37 -13.51
C ARG A 96 -4.84 -23.98 -13.15
N TYR A 97 -3.81 -23.16 -13.06
CA TYR A 97 -2.45 -23.60 -12.77
C TYR A 97 -2.02 -23.26 -11.35
N ASN A 98 -2.65 -22.28 -10.72
CA ASN A 98 -2.21 -21.71 -9.43
C ASN A 98 -3.39 -21.57 -8.47
N ASP A 99 -3.07 -21.55 -7.19
CA ASP A 99 -4.03 -21.40 -6.09
C ASP A 99 -4.29 -19.94 -5.73
N MET A 100 -3.46 -19.01 -6.21
CA MET A 100 -3.57 -17.57 -5.98
C MET A 100 -2.94 -16.79 -7.14
N ILE A 101 -3.45 -15.59 -7.39
CA ILE A 101 -2.86 -14.64 -8.33
C ILE A 101 -2.53 -13.34 -7.58
N MET A 102 -1.28 -12.88 -7.67
CA MET A 102 -0.90 -11.51 -7.35
C MET A 102 -0.61 -10.77 -8.64
N ALA A 103 -1.22 -9.60 -8.85
CA ALA A 103 -0.98 -8.81 -10.04
C ALA A 103 -0.57 -7.38 -9.70
N ARG A 104 0.48 -6.88 -10.37
CA ARG A 104 0.93 -5.49 -10.34
C ARG A 104 0.87 -4.94 -11.75
N VAL A 105 -0.18 -4.17 -12.03
CA VAL A 105 -0.52 -3.68 -13.37
C VAL A 105 -0.63 -2.16 -13.39
N TYR A 106 -0.72 -1.56 -14.57
CA TYR A 106 -0.96 -0.11 -14.69
C TYR A 106 -2.44 0.20 -14.48
N SER A 107 -3.30 -0.33 -15.34
CA SER A 107 -4.74 -0.03 -15.33
C SER A 107 -5.46 -0.73 -14.16
N HIS A 108 -6.23 0.05 -13.40
CA HIS A 108 -7.13 -0.53 -12.39
C HIS A 108 -8.23 -1.38 -13.03
N ASN A 109 -8.65 -1.06 -14.25
CA ASN A 109 -9.64 -1.87 -14.96
C ASN A 109 -9.12 -3.28 -15.26
N ASP A 110 -7.83 -3.45 -15.61
CA ASP A 110 -7.25 -4.78 -15.76
C ASP A 110 -7.33 -5.57 -14.44
N MET A 111 -7.10 -4.91 -13.31
CA MET A 111 -7.24 -5.54 -11.99
C MET A 111 -8.68 -5.98 -11.70
N LEU A 112 -9.66 -5.19 -12.13
CA LEU A 112 -11.08 -5.56 -12.00
C LEU A 112 -11.44 -6.74 -12.92
N GLU A 113 -10.85 -6.83 -14.11
CA GLU A 113 -11.01 -7.99 -14.98
C GLU A 113 -10.34 -9.25 -14.40
N PHE A 114 -9.16 -9.14 -13.76
CA PHE A 114 -8.59 -10.25 -12.98
C PHE A 114 -9.55 -10.72 -11.89
N LYS A 115 -10.09 -9.80 -11.07
CA LYS A 115 -11.07 -10.13 -10.01
C LYS A 115 -12.30 -10.85 -10.57
N LYS A 116 -12.81 -10.38 -11.70
CA LYS A 116 -14.07 -10.88 -12.29
C LYS A 116 -13.93 -12.29 -12.88
N HIS A 117 -12.78 -12.62 -13.44
CA HIS A 117 -12.57 -13.85 -14.22
C HIS A 117 -11.73 -14.91 -13.49
N ALA A 118 -11.05 -14.57 -12.39
CA ALA A 118 -10.31 -15.53 -11.60
C ALA A 118 -11.24 -16.45 -10.78
N SER A 119 -10.87 -17.73 -10.73
CA SER A 119 -11.49 -18.72 -9.83
C SER A 119 -10.65 -19.02 -8.58
N VAL A 120 -9.63 -18.19 -8.31
CA VAL A 120 -8.77 -18.21 -7.13
C VAL A 120 -8.65 -16.79 -6.56
N PRO A 121 -8.19 -16.61 -5.31
CA PRO A 121 -7.94 -15.29 -4.74
C PRO A 121 -7.01 -14.43 -5.60
N VAL A 122 -7.36 -13.15 -5.76
CA VAL A 122 -6.52 -12.14 -6.45
C VAL A 122 -6.07 -11.10 -5.45
N VAL A 123 -4.77 -10.79 -5.46
CA VAL A 123 -4.14 -9.74 -4.66
C VAL A 123 -3.65 -8.63 -5.57
N ASN A 124 -4.12 -7.41 -5.31
CA ASN A 124 -3.64 -6.20 -6.00
C ASN A 124 -2.28 -5.78 -5.43
N GLY A 125 -1.22 -6.01 -6.17
CA GLY A 125 0.14 -5.59 -5.84
C GLY A 125 0.41 -4.10 -6.07
N LEU A 126 -0.34 -3.44 -6.92
CA LEU A 126 -0.47 -2.00 -7.21
C LEU A 126 -1.18 -1.80 -8.55
N THR A 127 -1.97 -0.73 -8.63
CA THR A 127 -2.46 -0.14 -9.90
C THR A 127 -2.20 1.38 -9.90
N ASP A 128 -2.54 2.05 -11.00
CA ASP A 128 -2.57 3.52 -11.10
C ASP A 128 -3.53 4.18 -10.10
N TYR A 129 -4.59 3.48 -9.71
CA TYR A 129 -5.63 3.98 -8.83
C TYR A 129 -5.34 3.73 -7.35
N ASN A 130 -4.80 2.54 -6.97
CA ASN A 130 -4.60 2.20 -5.56
C ASN A 130 -3.46 1.18 -5.31
N HIS A 131 -3.08 1.08 -4.02
CA HIS A 131 -2.07 0.13 -3.53
C HIS A 131 -2.48 -0.43 -2.15
N PRO A 132 -3.48 -1.34 -2.09
CA PRO A 132 -4.05 -1.81 -0.81
C PRO A 132 -3.02 -2.46 0.11
N CYS A 133 -2.11 -3.29 -0.44
CA CYS A 133 -1.06 -3.94 0.35
C CYS A 133 -0.13 -2.95 1.04
N GLN A 134 0.14 -1.78 0.42
CA GLN A 134 0.95 -0.74 1.05
C GLN A 134 0.21 -0.13 2.24
N ILE A 135 -1.02 0.33 2.03
CA ILE A 135 -1.73 1.09 3.06
C ILE A 135 -2.16 0.20 4.24
N LEU A 136 -2.53 -1.06 4.00
CA LEU A 136 -2.74 -2.02 5.09
C LEU A 136 -1.45 -2.23 5.90
N THR A 137 -0.29 -2.28 5.23
CA THR A 137 1.02 -2.37 5.90
C THR A 137 1.35 -1.11 6.69
N ASP A 138 1.08 0.06 6.12
CA ASP A 138 1.38 1.34 6.75
C ASP A 138 0.55 1.51 8.02
N MET A 139 -0.75 1.20 7.96
CA MET A 139 -1.62 1.23 9.13
C MET A 139 -1.24 0.15 10.15
N PHE A 140 -0.83 -1.04 9.73
CA PHE A 140 -0.29 -2.07 10.63
C PHE A 140 0.97 -1.58 11.35
N THR A 141 1.86 -0.89 10.65
CA THR A 141 3.09 -0.33 11.25
C THR A 141 2.75 0.72 12.30
N ILE A 142 1.80 1.60 12.02
CA ILE A 142 1.30 2.59 12.99
C ILE A 142 0.65 1.89 14.20
N TRP A 143 -0.16 0.85 13.96
CA TRP A 143 -0.83 0.06 14.98
C TRP A 143 0.18 -0.60 15.95
N GLU A 144 1.26 -1.19 15.43
CA GLU A 144 2.36 -1.73 16.25
C GLU A 144 3.02 -0.63 17.10
N GLN A 145 3.32 0.54 16.52
CA GLN A 145 4.00 1.65 17.22
C GLN A 145 3.10 2.30 18.30
N LYS A 146 1.80 2.40 18.03
CA LYS A 146 0.80 2.97 18.97
C LYS A 146 0.24 1.93 19.95
N LYS A 147 0.80 0.70 19.98
CA LYS A 147 0.37 -0.40 20.89
C LYS A 147 -1.14 -0.63 20.82
N ASP A 148 -1.62 -0.87 19.62
CA ASP A 148 -3.01 -1.19 19.28
C ASP A 148 -4.01 -0.02 19.45
N ASN A 149 -3.54 1.18 19.80
CA ASN A 149 -4.39 2.36 19.98
C ASN A 149 -4.34 3.26 18.74
N LEU A 150 -5.41 3.24 17.95
CA LEU A 150 -5.60 4.09 16.76
C LEU A 150 -6.57 5.26 17.02
N ASN A 151 -6.94 5.53 18.27
CA ASN A 151 -7.86 6.63 18.60
C ASN A 151 -7.19 7.98 18.32
N ASP A 152 -7.98 8.91 17.79
CA ASP A 152 -7.59 10.30 17.52
C ASP A 152 -6.33 10.45 16.64
N LEU A 153 -6.02 9.44 15.83
CA LEU A 153 -4.85 9.41 14.95
C LEU A 153 -4.99 10.47 13.86
N LYS A 154 -3.97 11.31 13.70
CA LYS A 154 -3.85 12.31 12.64
C LYS A 154 -2.72 11.94 11.70
N ILE A 155 -3.06 11.63 10.45
CA ILE A 155 -2.12 11.28 9.38
C ILE A 155 -2.10 12.40 8.36
N THR A 156 -0.93 12.97 8.14
CA THR A 156 -0.71 13.97 7.09
C THR A 156 0.18 13.40 6.00
N TYR A 157 -0.37 13.29 4.80
CA TYR A 157 0.37 13.00 3.58
C TYR A 157 0.74 14.32 2.89
N VAL A 158 2.01 14.45 2.48
CA VAL A 158 2.53 15.65 1.80
C VAL A 158 3.11 15.24 0.45
N GLY A 159 2.48 15.64 -0.65
CA GLY A 159 2.90 15.27 -2.00
C GLY A 159 1.77 15.22 -3.02
N ASP A 160 1.87 14.31 -3.99
CA ASP A 160 0.90 14.12 -5.06
C ASP A 160 -0.34 13.34 -4.58
N GLY A 161 -1.54 13.77 -4.96
CA GLY A 161 -2.80 13.06 -4.67
C GLY A 161 -2.96 11.76 -5.47
N ASN A 162 -1.97 10.89 -5.41
CA ASN A 162 -1.78 9.69 -6.21
C ASN A 162 -2.54 8.44 -5.67
N ASN A 163 -2.18 7.27 -6.18
CA ASN A 163 -2.76 5.97 -5.79
C ASN A 163 -2.53 5.62 -4.31
N ILE A 164 -1.47 6.12 -3.66
CA ILE A 164 -1.23 5.97 -2.22
C ILE A 164 -2.29 6.75 -1.45
N VAL A 165 -2.53 8.01 -1.83
CA VAL A 165 -3.54 8.87 -1.20
C VAL A 165 -4.95 8.29 -1.40
N ASN A 166 -5.29 7.84 -2.60
CA ASN A 166 -6.57 7.17 -2.85
C ASN A 166 -6.77 5.95 -1.93
N SER A 167 -5.70 5.21 -1.66
CA SER A 167 -5.77 4.04 -0.77
C SER A 167 -5.93 4.44 0.70
N TRP A 168 -5.29 5.54 1.16
CA TRP A 168 -5.51 6.12 2.48
C TRP A 168 -6.95 6.58 2.67
N ILE A 169 -7.51 7.29 1.67
CA ILE A 169 -8.90 7.74 1.69
C ILE A 169 -9.87 6.55 1.70
N ARG A 170 -9.56 5.46 0.98
CA ARG A 170 -10.33 4.21 1.07
C ARG A 170 -10.26 3.59 2.45
N LEU A 171 -9.10 3.57 3.11
CA LEU A 171 -8.97 3.08 4.48
C LEU A 171 -9.80 3.91 5.46
N ALA A 172 -9.86 5.23 5.27
CA ALA A 172 -10.69 6.14 6.07
C ALA A 172 -12.20 5.84 5.98
N SER A 173 -12.64 5.06 4.98
CA SER A 173 -14.03 4.61 4.88
C SER A 173 -14.38 3.41 5.79
N VAL A 174 -13.37 2.75 6.38
CA VAL A 174 -13.53 1.54 7.21
C VAL A 174 -12.84 1.61 8.58
N LEU A 175 -11.84 2.47 8.74
CA LEU A 175 -11.20 2.76 10.03
C LEU A 175 -11.33 4.25 10.37
N PRO A 176 -11.60 4.63 11.65
CA PRO A 176 -11.70 6.03 12.07
C PRO A 176 -10.32 6.64 12.29
N PHE A 177 -10.02 7.73 11.57
CA PHE A 177 -8.85 8.61 11.78
C PHE A 177 -9.04 9.95 11.04
N GLU A 178 -8.20 10.93 11.34
CA GLU A 178 -8.11 12.15 10.56
C GLU A 178 -7.03 11.99 9.49
N PHE A 179 -7.40 12.17 8.22
CA PHE A 179 -6.49 12.13 7.08
C PHE A 179 -6.41 13.48 6.40
N THR A 180 -5.21 14.03 6.31
CA THR A 180 -4.94 15.28 5.60
C THR A 180 -4.02 15.00 4.42
N CYS A 181 -4.46 15.33 3.20
CA CYS A 181 -3.60 15.36 2.02
C CYS A 181 -3.21 16.81 1.74
N VAL A 182 -1.90 17.07 1.77
CA VAL A 182 -1.33 18.36 1.34
C VAL A 182 -0.74 18.19 -0.05
N CYS A 183 -1.33 18.82 -1.04
CA CYS A 183 -0.92 18.73 -2.44
C CYS A 183 -0.99 20.08 -3.15
N PRO A 184 -0.25 20.29 -4.26
CA PRO A 184 -0.44 21.47 -5.10
C PRO A 184 -1.84 21.47 -5.73
N ARG A 185 -2.34 22.65 -6.09
CA ARG A 185 -3.61 22.76 -6.84
C ARG A 185 -3.48 22.07 -8.20
N GLY A 186 -4.50 21.28 -8.56
CA GLY A 186 -4.52 20.45 -9.78
C GLY A 186 -3.91 19.05 -9.59
N TYR A 187 -3.43 18.75 -8.38
CA TYR A 187 -2.87 17.44 -8.02
C TYR A 187 -3.62 16.80 -6.84
N GLU A 188 -4.89 17.16 -6.69
CA GLU A 188 -5.76 16.60 -5.65
C GLU A 188 -6.05 15.12 -5.94
N PRO A 189 -6.35 14.32 -4.89
CA PRO A 189 -6.75 12.93 -5.07
C PRO A 189 -8.12 12.81 -5.75
N ASP A 190 -8.46 11.59 -6.16
CA ASP A 190 -9.68 11.26 -6.87
C ASP A 190 -10.95 11.71 -6.11
N ALA A 191 -11.74 12.57 -6.75
CA ALA A 191 -12.91 13.20 -6.13
C ALA A 191 -14.02 12.19 -5.78
N ASP A 192 -14.17 11.13 -6.57
CA ASP A 192 -15.17 10.08 -6.32
C ASP A 192 -14.76 9.25 -5.10
N THR A 193 -13.47 9.03 -4.91
CA THR A 193 -12.92 8.35 -3.73
C THR A 193 -13.14 9.17 -2.47
N ILE A 194 -12.91 10.49 -2.51
CA ILE A 194 -13.20 11.41 -1.39
C ILE A 194 -14.69 11.37 -1.06
N SER A 195 -15.54 11.54 -2.06
CA SER A 195 -16.99 11.56 -1.92
C SER A 195 -17.51 10.25 -1.32
N TYR A 196 -17.01 9.11 -1.80
CA TYR A 196 -17.34 7.80 -1.27
C TYR A 196 -16.95 7.66 0.21
N SER A 197 -15.74 8.02 0.59
CA SER A 197 -15.27 7.90 1.97
C SER A 197 -16.05 8.85 2.91
N ASN A 198 -16.28 10.08 2.51
CA ASN A 198 -17.08 11.03 3.26
C ASN A 198 -18.52 10.54 3.50
N SER A 199 -19.11 9.80 2.54
CA SER A 199 -20.45 9.24 2.69
C SER A 199 -20.57 8.21 3.84
N LYS A 200 -19.44 7.68 4.34
CA LYS A 200 -19.40 6.75 5.47
C LYS A 200 -19.45 7.44 6.84
N ASN A 201 -19.16 8.75 6.88
CA ASN A 201 -19.15 9.56 8.10
C ASN A 201 -18.31 8.96 9.25
N LEU A 202 -17.22 8.29 8.92
CA LEU A 202 -16.37 7.57 9.89
C LEU A 202 -15.10 8.34 10.24
N SER A 203 -14.53 9.04 9.28
CA SER A 203 -13.25 9.73 9.37
C SER A 203 -13.37 11.17 8.86
N THR A 204 -12.42 12.02 9.23
CA THR A 204 -12.28 13.37 8.67
C THR A 204 -11.24 13.36 7.56
N ILE A 205 -11.59 13.84 6.36
CA ILE A 205 -10.69 13.94 5.22
C ILE A 205 -10.51 15.41 4.86
N ASN A 206 -9.28 15.90 4.94
CA ASN A 206 -8.90 17.27 4.60
C ASN A 206 -8.01 17.28 3.36
N ILE A 207 -8.29 18.18 2.41
CA ILE A 207 -7.39 18.48 1.29
C ILE A 207 -6.90 19.90 1.49
N LEU A 208 -5.60 20.07 1.65
CA LEU A 208 -4.95 21.35 1.93
C LEU A 208 -3.84 21.62 0.91
N HIS A 209 -3.42 22.90 0.84
CA HIS A 209 -2.35 23.35 -0.04
C HIS A 209 -1.20 24.02 0.73
N ASP A 210 -1.36 24.18 2.03
CA ASP A 210 -0.37 24.72 2.96
C ASP A 210 0.24 23.57 3.79
N PRO A 211 1.53 23.22 3.60
CA PRO A 211 2.16 22.13 4.30
C PRO A 211 2.29 22.37 5.81
N VAL A 212 2.46 23.62 6.25
CA VAL A 212 2.55 23.96 7.67
C VAL A 212 1.21 23.71 8.35
N GLN A 213 0.11 24.14 7.74
CA GLN A 213 -1.22 23.87 8.26
C GLN A 213 -1.51 22.36 8.32
N GLY A 214 -1.08 21.61 7.30
CA GLY A 214 -1.29 20.18 7.25
C GLY A 214 -0.45 19.39 8.26
N ALA A 215 0.78 19.81 8.51
CA ALA A 215 1.68 19.15 9.46
C ALA A 215 1.31 19.41 10.93
N LYS A 216 0.46 20.42 11.21
CA LYS A 216 0.15 20.83 12.56
C LYS A 216 -0.47 19.72 13.40
N ASP A 217 0.21 19.38 14.52
CA ASP A 217 -0.20 18.37 15.48
C ASP A 217 -0.40 16.96 14.87
N ALA A 218 0.26 16.65 13.73
CA ALA A 218 0.19 15.35 13.10
C ALA A 218 0.91 14.27 13.92
N ASP A 219 0.32 13.08 14.03
CA ASP A 219 0.96 11.88 14.58
C ASP A 219 1.86 11.20 13.55
N VAL A 220 1.51 11.35 12.26
CA VAL A 220 2.24 10.76 11.15
C VAL A 220 2.44 11.81 10.06
N ILE A 221 3.67 11.95 9.59
CA ILE A 221 4.02 12.67 8.36
C ILE A 221 4.44 11.64 7.32
N TYR A 222 3.71 11.57 6.23
CA TYR A 222 3.93 10.63 5.14
C TYR A 222 4.24 11.38 3.85
N THR A 223 5.18 10.89 3.05
CA THR A 223 5.41 11.38 1.69
C THR A 223 5.75 10.23 0.73
N ASP A 224 5.72 10.50 -0.56
CA ASP A 224 6.12 9.62 -1.64
C ASP A 224 6.81 10.44 -2.74
N VAL A 225 7.49 9.77 -3.67
CA VAL A 225 8.13 10.43 -4.81
C VAL A 225 7.14 11.30 -5.59
N TRP A 226 7.57 12.49 -6.00
CA TRP A 226 6.72 13.43 -6.73
C TRP A 226 6.42 13.01 -8.17
N ALA A 227 7.27 12.15 -8.75
CA ALA A 227 7.06 11.59 -10.07
C ALA A 227 7.09 10.06 -10.01
N SER A 228 5.95 9.43 -10.25
CA SER A 228 5.85 7.97 -10.34
C SER A 228 6.56 7.43 -11.59
N MET A 229 6.95 6.16 -11.56
CA MET A 229 7.52 5.49 -12.74
C MET A 229 6.54 5.57 -13.92
N GLY A 230 6.99 6.13 -15.03
CA GLY A 230 6.21 6.43 -16.24
C GLY A 230 6.05 7.93 -16.52
N GLN A 231 6.33 8.81 -15.54
CA GLN A 231 6.23 10.27 -15.66
C GLN A 231 7.60 10.96 -15.77
N LYS A 232 8.61 10.26 -16.30
CA LYS A 232 9.99 10.77 -16.37
C LYS A 232 10.16 12.03 -17.22
N GLU A 233 9.29 12.25 -18.18
CA GLU A 233 9.33 13.45 -19.04
C GLU A 233 8.80 14.69 -18.31
N GLU A 234 8.06 14.53 -17.22
CA GLU A 234 7.46 15.59 -16.41
C GLU A 234 8.28 15.93 -15.14
N VAL A 235 9.40 15.24 -14.90
CA VAL A 235 10.13 15.30 -13.61
C VAL A 235 10.54 16.74 -13.28
N ASP A 236 11.11 17.49 -14.22
CA ASP A 236 11.62 18.86 -13.95
C ASP A 236 10.48 19.84 -13.65
N GLU A 237 9.33 19.67 -14.30
CA GLU A 237 8.15 20.49 -14.03
C GLU A 237 7.54 20.15 -12.66
N ARG A 238 7.40 18.86 -12.38
CA ARG A 238 6.88 18.38 -11.10
C ARG A 238 7.78 18.80 -9.93
N VAL A 239 9.10 18.73 -10.10
CA VAL A 239 10.06 19.21 -9.07
C VAL A 239 9.82 20.68 -8.75
N LYS A 240 9.57 21.54 -9.74
CA LYS A 240 9.29 22.97 -9.50
C LYS A 240 7.97 23.19 -8.75
N ILE A 241 6.93 22.42 -9.12
CA ILE A 241 5.59 22.53 -8.53
C ILE A 241 5.57 21.99 -7.09
N PHE A 242 6.26 20.88 -6.85
CA PHE A 242 6.22 20.18 -5.56
C PHE A 242 7.33 20.61 -4.58
N SER A 243 8.36 21.31 -5.02
CA SER A 243 9.47 21.75 -4.14
C SER A 243 9.04 22.48 -2.85
N PRO A 244 7.93 23.28 -2.83
CA PRO A 244 7.47 23.89 -1.58
C PRO A 244 6.89 22.87 -0.58
N LEU A 245 6.63 21.63 -1.02
CA LEU A 245 6.09 20.54 -0.21
C LEU A 245 7.17 19.57 0.28
N GLN A 246 8.46 19.90 0.16
CA GLN A 246 9.52 19.06 0.68
C GLN A 246 9.37 18.83 2.18
N VAL A 247 9.37 17.57 2.60
CA VAL A 247 9.39 17.22 4.02
C VAL A 247 10.82 17.40 4.55
N ASN A 248 11.02 18.47 5.30
CA ASN A 248 12.31 18.90 5.85
C ASN A 248 12.18 19.24 7.35
N THR A 249 13.28 19.63 7.97
CA THR A 249 13.33 19.93 9.41
C THR A 249 12.41 21.07 9.83
N ASP A 250 12.16 22.04 8.96
CA ASP A 250 11.28 23.19 9.27
C ASP A 250 9.80 22.75 9.25
N LEU A 251 9.43 21.81 8.36
CA LEU A 251 8.08 21.30 8.30
C LEU A 251 7.74 20.42 9.50
N ILE A 252 8.61 19.46 9.84
CA ILE A 252 8.33 18.47 10.88
C ILE A 252 8.23 19.05 12.29
N GLN A 253 8.79 20.23 12.57
CA GLN A 253 8.65 20.87 13.86
C GLN A 253 7.20 21.31 14.20
N HIS A 254 6.29 21.30 13.20
CA HIS A 254 4.88 21.57 13.37
C HIS A 254 4.07 20.31 13.76
N ALA A 255 4.63 19.11 13.54
CA ALA A 255 4.05 17.85 13.97
C ALA A 255 4.23 17.65 15.51
N LYS A 256 3.64 16.59 16.04
CA LYS A 256 3.89 16.20 17.46
C LYS A 256 5.36 15.83 17.65
N ASN A 257 5.89 15.98 18.85
CA ASN A 257 7.30 15.65 19.14
C ASN A 257 7.63 14.17 18.90
N ASP A 258 6.65 13.29 19.10
CA ASP A 258 6.72 11.83 18.89
C ASP A 258 6.09 11.38 17.57
N TYR A 259 6.02 12.29 16.57
CA TYR A 259 5.51 11.94 15.25
C TYR A 259 6.29 10.79 14.64
N MET A 260 5.65 10.04 13.76
CA MET A 260 6.27 9.02 12.91
C MET A 260 6.45 9.57 11.50
N PHE A 261 7.68 9.47 10.95
CA PHE A 261 7.90 9.72 9.53
C PHE A 261 7.79 8.42 8.75
N MET A 262 7.03 8.43 7.67
CA MET A 262 6.77 7.28 6.79
C MET A 262 7.00 7.62 5.32
N HIS A 263 7.47 6.63 4.54
CA HIS A 263 7.67 6.70 3.10
C HIS A 263 7.61 5.29 2.50
N CYS A 264 6.82 5.06 1.48
CA CYS A 264 6.67 3.72 0.87
C CYS A 264 7.93 3.23 0.12
N LEU A 265 8.93 4.09 -0.04
CA LEU A 265 10.18 3.85 -0.77
C LEU A 265 9.97 3.44 -2.26
N PRO A 266 10.93 3.77 -3.17
CA PRO A 266 12.22 4.43 -2.92
C PRO A 266 12.04 5.91 -2.61
N ALA A 267 12.91 6.51 -1.79
CA ALA A 267 12.94 7.94 -1.58
C ALA A 267 13.96 8.62 -2.50
N GLU A 268 13.59 9.74 -3.09
CA GLU A 268 14.49 10.65 -3.82
C GLU A 268 15.02 11.71 -2.86
N ARG A 269 15.99 11.33 -2.04
CA ARG A 269 16.61 12.17 -1.00
C ARG A 269 17.04 13.53 -1.54
N GLY A 270 16.69 14.60 -0.82
CA GLY A 270 16.92 15.98 -1.26
C GLY A 270 15.81 16.54 -2.18
N ARG A 271 14.84 15.69 -2.60
CA ARG A 271 13.64 16.12 -3.32
C ARG A 271 12.45 16.16 -2.37
N GLU A 272 11.65 15.08 -2.32
CA GLU A 272 10.43 15.04 -1.48
C GLU A 272 10.72 14.97 0.02
N VAL A 273 11.92 14.50 0.40
CA VAL A 273 12.35 14.40 1.80
C VAL A 273 13.86 14.69 1.93
N THR A 274 14.24 15.35 3.02
CA THR A 274 15.67 15.57 3.35
C THR A 274 16.25 14.38 4.10
N ASP A 275 17.59 14.19 4.03
CA ASP A 275 18.31 13.16 4.77
C ASP A 275 18.07 13.26 6.28
N GLN A 276 18.02 14.49 6.82
CA GLN A 276 17.82 14.74 8.25
C GLN A 276 16.47 14.18 8.75
N VAL A 277 15.45 14.15 7.90
CA VAL A 277 14.12 13.63 8.26
C VAL A 277 14.08 12.12 8.11
N ILE A 278 14.48 11.59 6.94
CA ILE A 278 14.36 10.16 6.66
C ILE A 278 15.31 9.30 7.52
N ASP A 279 16.43 9.86 7.98
CA ASP A 279 17.39 9.19 8.86
C ASP A 279 17.20 9.58 10.35
N SER A 280 16.15 10.32 10.69
CA SER A 280 15.84 10.70 12.07
C SER A 280 15.37 9.52 12.93
N GLN A 281 15.41 9.69 14.25
CA GLN A 281 14.84 8.71 15.19
C GLN A 281 13.32 8.53 15.09
N ASN A 282 12.62 9.48 14.46
CA ASN A 282 11.17 9.45 14.23
C ASN A 282 10.82 8.72 12.93
N SER A 283 11.83 8.39 12.12
CA SER A 283 11.64 7.67 10.86
C SER A 283 11.45 6.18 11.10
N ILE A 284 10.34 5.64 10.61
CA ILE A 284 9.99 4.22 10.68
C ILE A 284 9.90 3.56 9.29
N VAL A 285 10.60 4.14 8.31
CA VAL A 285 10.51 3.71 6.90
C VAL A 285 11.00 2.27 6.67
N PHE A 286 11.96 1.79 7.46
CA PHE A 286 12.47 0.42 7.31
C PHE A 286 11.62 -0.60 8.05
N GLU A 287 11.03 -0.25 9.19
CA GLU A 287 9.97 -1.03 9.85
C GLU A 287 8.75 -1.16 8.96
N GLN A 288 8.34 -0.06 8.34
CA GLN A 288 7.27 -0.03 7.33
C GLN A 288 7.62 -0.96 6.14
N ALA A 289 8.84 -0.91 5.64
CA ALA A 289 9.29 -1.76 4.53
C ALA A 289 9.34 -3.25 4.94
N GLU A 290 9.81 -3.58 6.14
CA GLU A 290 9.81 -4.96 6.67
C GLU A 290 8.38 -5.48 6.82
N ASN A 291 7.48 -4.66 7.37
CA ASN A 291 6.10 -5.03 7.60
C ASN A 291 5.32 -5.36 6.33
N ARG A 292 5.81 -4.93 5.14
CA ARG A 292 5.25 -5.38 3.86
C ARG A 292 5.21 -6.90 3.74
N LEU A 293 6.28 -7.59 4.15
CA LEU A 293 6.33 -9.05 4.12
C LEU A 293 5.25 -9.66 5.03
N HIS A 294 5.15 -9.17 6.26
CA HIS A 294 4.27 -9.76 7.28
C HIS A 294 2.80 -9.50 7.00
N THR A 295 2.45 -8.27 6.59
CA THR A 295 1.07 -7.92 6.21
C THR A 295 0.62 -8.66 4.96
N GLN A 296 1.49 -8.79 3.95
CA GLN A 296 1.18 -9.56 2.74
C GLN A 296 0.97 -11.04 3.05
N ASN A 297 1.77 -11.62 3.95
CA ASN A 297 1.56 -12.98 4.43
C ASN A 297 0.19 -13.14 5.08
N ALA A 298 -0.18 -12.22 5.97
CA ALA A 298 -1.50 -12.24 6.61
C ALA A 298 -2.63 -12.10 5.60
N ILE A 299 -2.51 -11.21 4.59
CA ILE A 299 -3.49 -11.09 3.50
C ILE A 299 -3.65 -12.41 2.76
N MET A 300 -2.54 -13.05 2.35
CA MET A 300 -2.58 -14.32 1.62
C MET A 300 -3.25 -15.43 2.43
N VAL A 301 -2.89 -15.57 3.72
CA VAL A 301 -3.49 -16.56 4.63
C VAL A 301 -4.99 -16.32 4.80
N THR A 302 -5.39 -15.07 5.03
CA THR A 302 -6.80 -14.69 5.18
C THR A 302 -7.61 -15.00 3.92
N LEU A 303 -7.10 -14.64 2.73
CA LEU A 303 -7.79 -14.87 1.47
C LEU A 303 -7.94 -16.36 1.13
N ALA A 304 -6.97 -17.17 1.52
CA ALA A 304 -7.00 -18.62 1.31
C ALA A 304 -7.79 -19.38 2.38
N ASN A 305 -8.36 -18.68 3.39
CA ASN A 305 -9.03 -19.28 4.56
C ASN A 305 -8.13 -20.32 5.26
N LYS A 306 -6.85 -19.99 5.47
CA LYS A 306 -5.83 -20.82 6.11
C LYS A 306 -5.49 -20.34 7.55
N VAL A 307 -6.37 -19.56 8.15
CA VAL A 307 -6.25 -19.09 9.54
C VAL A 307 -6.52 -20.21 10.52
#